data_73e750fdb28007970c10b35530c1598f
#
_entry.id   73e750fdb28007970c10b35530c1598f
#
_cell.length_a   1.000
_cell.length_b   1.000
_cell.length_c   1.000
_cell.angle_alpha   90.00
_cell.angle_beta   90.00
_cell.angle_gamma   90.00
#
_symmetry.space_group_name_H-M   'P 1'
#
loop_
_entity.id
_entity.type
_entity.pdbx_description
1 polymer ?
#
loop_
_entity_poly.entity_id
_entity_poly.type
_entity_poly.pdbx_seq_one_letter_code
_entity_poly.pdbx_strand_id
1 'polypeptide(L)'
;MPPGVATSDEKDPQFGQLKGILNSIWSGGKTKISLLDYGAGKGRMISNLSADSRLTPEMLDYVAFDEFDSNKEECINNIGCFYDKPDDRYFNRFDSLRLKRDEKSFDLVLMCNVLHEIPHNNWISLFTHLQKLLKEDGQLLLIEDCKIPVGEKPHQKGFLVLNSIHLKDLFNIPASESSFVANDARPDTEPGRLMAHLIPAKYLNKITTTSMKKAFEDLRETAMKNIKDIRNKECSYKNGLTHAFWVQQLANATLCLSEM
;
A
#
# COMPACT_ATOMS: atom_id res chain seq x y z
N MET A 1 3.42 16.23 -2.25
CA MET A 1 4.88 16.30 -2.03
C MET A 1 5.45 17.35 -2.94
N PRO A 2 6.52 18.07 -2.57
CA PRO A 2 7.37 18.65 -3.59
C PRO A 2 7.75 17.51 -4.53
N PRO A 3 7.95 17.74 -5.85
CA PRO A 3 8.25 16.71 -6.83
C PRO A 3 9.28 15.76 -6.22
N GLY A 4 8.86 14.52 -5.94
CA GLY A 4 9.54 13.65 -5.00
C GLY A 4 10.96 13.41 -5.44
N VAL A 5 11.84 13.77 -4.57
CA VAL A 5 13.21 13.30 -4.64
C VAL A 5 13.14 11.85 -4.14
N ALA A 6 13.42 10.88 -5.01
CA ALA A 6 13.67 9.50 -4.60
C ALA A 6 15.01 9.48 -3.87
N THR A 7 15.04 10.05 -2.66
CA THR A 7 16.21 9.99 -1.80
C THR A 7 16.11 8.75 -0.94
N SER A 8 17.15 7.94 -0.98
CA SER A 8 17.39 6.91 -0.01
C SER A 8 17.49 7.56 1.38
N ASP A 9 16.55 7.23 2.27
CA ASP A 9 16.57 7.64 3.66
C ASP A 9 16.40 6.39 4.55
N GLU A 10 17.44 6.01 5.27
CA GLU A 10 17.40 4.90 6.23
C GLU A 10 16.32 5.08 7.32
N LYS A 11 15.87 6.33 7.54
CA LYS A 11 14.82 6.69 8.50
C LYS A 11 13.42 6.69 7.88
N ASP A 12 13.27 6.34 6.60
CA ASP A 12 11.96 6.25 5.97
C ASP A 12 11.12 5.16 6.66
N PRO A 13 10.04 5.52 7.38
CA PRO A 13 9.26 4.54 8.13
C PRO A 13 8.54 3.55 7.23
N GLN A 14 8.19 3.92 6.00
CA GLN A 14 7.56 3.05 5.01
C GLN A 14 8.56 2.00 4.52
N PHE A 15 9.79 2.42 4.22
CA PHE A 15 10.88 1.51 3.91
C PHE A 15 11.20 0.58 5.08
N GLY A 16 11.17 1.09 6.31
CA GLY A 16 11.35 0.28 7.52
C GLY A 16 10.35 -0.87 7.63
N GLN A 17 9.08 -0.67 7.26
CA GLN A 17 8.06 -1.74 7.21
C GLN A 17 8.41 -2.80 6.16
N LEU A 18 8.73 -2.38 4.93
CA LEU A 18 9.14 -3.30 3.87
C LEU A 18 10.37 -4.12 4.28
N LYS A 19 11.41 -3.46 4.79
CA LYS A 19 12.65 -4.11 5.24
C LYS A 19 12.41 -5.13 6.35
N GLY A 20 11.52 -4.82 7.31
CA GLY A 20 11.12 -5.73 8.38
C GLY A 20 10.49 -7.02 7.82
N ILE A 21 9.58 -6.89 6.85
CA ILE A 21 8.92 -8.04 6.21
C ILE A 21 9.93 -8.86 5.38
N LEU A 22 10.77 -8.23 4.57
CA LEU A 22 11.81 -8.93 3.79
C LEU A 22 12.76 -9.72 4.72
N ASN A 23 13.22 -9.10 5.80
CA ASN A 23 14.06 -9.78 6.79
C ASN A 23 13.35 -10.99 7.44
N SER A 24 12.07 -10.87 7.73
CA SER A 24 11.28 -11.99 8.28
C SER A 24 11.20 -13.16 7.29
N ILE A 25 10.96 -12.88 6.00
CA ILE A 25 10.91 -13.90 4.95
C ILE A 25 12.27 -14.60 4.78
N TRP A 26 13.39 -13.85 4.75
CA TRP A 26 14.74 -14.43 4.67
C TRP A 26 15.08 -15.27 5.91
N SER A 27 14.72 -14.78 7.10
CA SER A 27 14.91 -15.53 8.35
C SER A 27 14.10 -16.83 8.38
N GLY A 28 12.97 -16.88 7.65
CA GLY A 28 12.17 -18.08 7.42
C GLY A 28 12.81 -19.09 6.44
N GLY A 29 14.01 -18.81 5.91
CA GLY A 29 14.78 -19.73 5.06
C GLY A 29 14.67 -19.48 3.56
N LYS A 30 13.92 -18.50 3.09
CA LYS A 30 13.94 -18.12 1.68
C LYS A 30 15.29 -17.48 1.32
N THR A 31 15.90 -17.93 0.24
CA THR A 31 17.17 -17.38 -0.27
C THR A 31 16.95 -16.26 -1.28
N LYS A 32 15.82 -16.27 -1.99
CA LYS A 32 15.42 -15.26 -2.97
C LYS A 32 13.95 -14.89 -2.80
N ILE A 33 13.66 -13.59 -2.81
CA ILE A 33 12.31 -13.04 -2.74
C ILE A 33 11.98 -12.38 -4.08
N SER A 34 10.82 -12.71 -4.65
CA SER A 34 10.25 -11.99 -5.80
C SER A 34 9.26 -10.95 -5.29
N LEU A 35 9.56 -9.68 -5.54
CA LEU A 35 8.81 -8.50 -5.08
C LEU A 35 8.26 -7.71 -6.26
N LEU A 36 6.94 -7.50 -6.27
CA LEU A 36 6.28 -6.53 -7.14
C LEU A 36 5.99 -5.25 -6.34
N ASP A 37 6.55 -4.14 -6.73
CA ASP A 37 6.23 -2.80 -6.22
C ASP A 37 5.15 -2.18 -7.12
N TYR A 38 3.89 -2.25 -6.68
CA TYR A 38 2.73 -1.77 -7.43
C TYR A 38 2.44 -0.31 -7.07
N GLY A 39 2.54 0.58 -8.05
CA GLY A 39 2.56 2.02 -7.86
C GLY A 39 3.94 2.48 -7.39
N ALA A 40 4.99 1.97 -8.04
CA ALA A 40 6.38 2.20 -7.65
C ALA A 40 6.81 3.68 -7.72
N GLY A 41 6.03 4.52 -8.42
CA GLY A 41 6.34 5.93 -8.62
C GLY A 41 7.74 6.08 -9.22
N LYS A 42 8.55 6.91 -8.60
CA LYS A 42 9.94 7.17 -9.01
C LYS A 42 10.95 6.11 -8.53
N GLY A 43 10.50 4.99 -7.98
CA GLY A 43 11.37 3.92 -7.52
C GLY A 43 12.03 4.18 -6.16
N ARG A 44 11.37 4.90 -5.27
CA ARG A 44 11.90 5.19 -3.92
C ARG A 44 12.25 3.94 -3.13
N MET A 45 11.44 2.88 -3.22
CA MET A 45 11.71 1.64 -2.48
C MET A 45 12.94 0.93 -3.01
N ILE A 46 13.13 0.82 -4.33
CA ILE A 46 14.34 0.20 -4.89
C ILE A 46 15.57 1.07 -4.65
N SER A 47 15.46 2.38 -4.64
CA SER A 47 16.55 3.27 -4.27
C SER A 47 17.03 3.01 -2.84
N ASN A 48 16.11 2.85 -1.89
CA ASN A 48 16.44 2.51 -0.51
C ASN A 48 17.02 1.07 -0.36
N LEU A 49 16.48 0.10 -1.11
CA LEU A 49 16.97 -1.27 -1.12
C LEU A 49 18.39 -1.36 -1.69
N SER A 50 18.68 -0.63 -2.76
CA SER A 50 20.01 -0.61 -3.40
C SER A 50 21.11 -0.01 -2.49
N ALA A 51 20.72 0.83 -1.55
CA ALA A 51 21.63 1.41 -0.57
C ALA A 51 22.03 0.43 0.57
N ASP A 52 21.29 -0.68 0.76
CA ASP A 52 21.66 -1.70 1.75
C ASP A 52 22.70 -2.66 1.15
N SER A 53 23.96 -2.48 1.52
CA SER A 53 25.10 -3.27 1.02
C SER A 53 25.02 -4.79 1.30
N ARG A 54 24.06 -5.23 2.13
CA ARG A 54 23.82 -6.66 2.40
C ARG A 54 22.89 -7.31 1.38
N LEU A 55 22.17 -6.49 0.59
CA LEU A 55 21.27 -6.98 -0.44
C LEU A 55 22.00 -7.11 -1.78
N THR A 56 21.70 -8.20 -2.47
CA THR A 56 22.23 -8.45 -3.83
C THR A 56 21.09 -8.80 -4.80
N PRO A 57 21.29 -8.63 -6.11
CA PRO A 57 20.30 -9.00 -7.12
C PRO A 57 19.88 -10.48 -7.08
N GLU A 58 20.73 -11.36 -6.54
CA GLU A 58 20.43 -12.79 -6.38
C GLU A 58 19.42 -13.03 -5.25
N MET A 59 19.43 -12.17 -4.22
CA MET A 59 18.55 -12.28 -3.06
C MET A 59 17.16 -11.67 -3.31
N LEU A 60 17.07 -10.70 -4.24
CA LEU A 60 15.83 -9.98 -4.52
C LEU A 60 15.59 -9.93 -6.03
N ASP A 61 14.43 -10.39 -6.47
CA ASP A 61 13.90 -10.19 -7.82
C ASP A 61 12.82 -9.10 -7.76
N TYR A 62 13.26 -7.84 -7.86
CA TYR A 62 12.38 -6.67 -7.81
C TYR A 62 11.81 -6.34 -9.18
N VAL A 63 10.52 -6.03 -9.22
CA VAL A 63 9.79 -5.54 -10.38
C VAL A 63 8.98 -4.33 -9.98
N ALA A 64 9.04 -3.26 -10.76
CA ALA A 64 8.24 -2.07 -10.61
C ALA A 64 7.07 -2.06 -11.59
N PHE A 65 5.90 -1.67 -11.10
CA PHE A 65 4.74 -1.33 -11.91
C PHE A 65 4.24 0.07 -11.56
N ASP A 66 4.06 0.93 -12.57
CA ASP A 66 3.45 2.25 -12.40
C ASP A 66 2.74 2.66 -13.68
N GLU A 67 1.47 3.07 -13.59
CA GLU A 67 0.67 3.45 -14.76
C GLU A 67 1.09 4.80 -15.37
N PHE A 68 1.84 5.62 -14.62
CA PHE A 68 2.21 6.97 -15.01
C PHE A 68 3.60 7.02 -15.63
N ASP A 69 3.67 7.27 -16.93
CA ASP A 69 4.94 7.40 -17.69
C ASP A 69 5.85 8.52 -17.18
N SER A 70 5.30 9.52 -16.49
CA SER A 70 6.08 10.61 -15.89
C SER A 70 7.10 10.15 -14.83
N ASN A 71 6.91 8.98 -14.25
CA ASN A 71 7.78 8.41 -13.23
C ASN A 71 8.82 7.43 -13.82
N LYS A 72 8.64 7.01 -15.06
CA LYS A 72 9.34 5.89 -15.69
C LYS A 72 10.86 6.07 -15.68
N GLU A 73 11.35 7.19 -16.20
CA GLU A 73 12.79 7.41 -16.36
C GLU A 73 13.53 7.37 -15.01
N GLU A 74 12.98 8.06 -14.01
CA GLU A 74 13.60 8.11 -12.68
C GLU A 74 13.52 6.73 -11.98
N CYS A 75 12.42 5.99 -12.15
CA CYS A 75 12.27 4.65 -11.62
C CYS A 75 13.27 3.68 -12.25
N ILE A 76 13.42 3.69 -13.57
CA ILE A 76 14.39 2.85 -14.31
C ILE A 76 15.82 3.19 -13.87
N ASN A 77 16.16 4.47 -13.70
CA ASN A 77 17.48 4.88 -13.21
C ASN A 77 17.76 4.32 -11.81
N ASN A 78 16.77 4.36 -10.90
CA ASN A 78 16.90 3.79 -9.56
C ASN A 78 17.02 2.25 -9.58
N ILE A 79 16.29 1.57 -10.47
CA ILE A 79 16.45 0.12 -10.69
C ILE A 79 17.87 -0.18 -11.22
N GLY A 80 18.42 0.67 -12.10
CA GLY A 80 19.76 0.54 -12.67
C GLY A 80 20.89 0.65 -11.64
N CYS A 81 20.63 1.23 -10.45
CA CYS A 81 21.58 1.20 -9.33
C CYS A 81 21.74 -0.21 -8.71
N PHE A 82 20.82 -1.13 -9.00
CA PHE A 82 20.80 -2.46 -8.42
C PHE A 82 20.86 -3.59 -9.46
N TYR A 83 20.40 -3.37 -10.69
CA TYR A 83 20.31 -4.36 -11.77
C TYR A 83 20.93 -3.88 -13.08
N ASP A 84 21.59 -4.77 -13.80
CA ASP A 84 22.21 -4.46 -15.11
C ASP A 84 21.20 -4.19 -16.23
N LYS A 85 19.98 -4.72 -16.11
CA LYS A 85 18.90 -4.58 -17.13
C LYS A 85 17.64 -3.99 -16.49
N PRO A 86 17.66 -2.68 -16.17
CA PRO A 86 16.54 -2.05 -15.45
C PRO A 86 15.24 -1.98 -16.28
N ASP A 87 15.32 -1.84 -17.60
CA ASP A 87 14.15 -1.77 -18.47
C ASP A 87 13.30 -3.05 -18.47
N ASP A 88 13.92 -4.22 -18.25
CA ASP A 88 13.20 -5.49 -18.14
C ASP A 88 12.42 -5.64 -16.82
N ARG A 89 12.53 -4.66 -15.92
CA ARG A 89 11.97 -4.67 -14.56
C ARG A 89 10.94 -3.59 -14.30
N TYR A 90 10.68 -2.71 -15.26
CA TYR A 90 9.66 -1.68 -15.18
C TYR A 90 8.51 -1.96 -16.17
N PHE A 91 7.28 -1.88 -15.69
CA PHE A 91 6.07 -2.06 -16.47
C PHE A 91 5.07 -0.94 -16.18
N ASN A 92 4.45 -0.40 -17.23
CA ASN A 92 3.39 0.61 -17.13
C ASN A 92 2.02 0.08 -17.62
N ARG A 93 1.97 -1.18 -18.05
CA ARG A 93 0.75 -1.85 -18.48
C ARG A 93 0.70 -3.26 -17.87
N PHE A 94 -0.44 -3.58 -17.30
CA PHE A 94 -0.63 -4.88 -16.64
C PHE A 94 -0.46 -6.07 -17.61
N ASP A 95 -0.91 -5.91 -18.86
CA ASP A 95 -0.72 -6.95 -19.87
C ASP A 95 0.76 -7.20 -20.17
N SER A 96 1.59 -6.16 -20.24
CA SER A 96 3.03 -6.29 -20.44
C SER A 96 3.71 -7.00 -19.26
N LEU A 97 3.30 -6.71 -18.04
CA LEU A 97 3.76 -7.42 -16.86
C LEU A 97 3.42 -8.92 -16.95
N ARG A 98 2.17 -9.27 -17.29
CA ARG A 98 1.71 -10.67 -17.42
C ARG A 98 2.39 -11.45 -18.52
N LEU A 99 2.82 -10.79 -19.60
CA LEU A 99 3.59 -11.44 -20.68
C LEU A 99 5.02 -11.79 -20.26
N LYS A 100 5.57 -11.11 -19.26
CA LYS A 100 6.96 -11.26 -18.79
C LYS A 100 7.08 -12.00 -17.45
N ARG A 101 5.99 -12.11 -16.72
CA ARG A 101 5.92 -12.72 -15.39
C ARG A 101 4.77 -13.72 -15.34
N ASP A 102 5.09 -14.93 -14.93
CA ASP A 102 4.12 -16.01 -14.79
C ASP A 102 3.14 -15.72 -13.65
N GLU A 103 1.97 -16.36 -13.69
CA GLU A 103 1.09 -16.42 -12.53
C GLU A 103 1.83 -17.11 -11.36
N LYS A 104 1.50 -16.72 -10.14
CA LYS A 104 2.10 -17.26 -8.90
C LYS A 104 3.64 -17.12 -8.84
N SER A 105 4.17 -16.01 -9.37
CA SER A 105 5.61 -15.77 -9.42
C SER A 105 6.13 -14.88 -8.27
N PHE A 106 5.28 -14.07 -7.65
CA PHE A 106 5.70 -13.14 -6.59
C PHE A 106 5.45 -13.68 -5.19
N ASP A 107 6.45 -13.50 -4.32
CA ASP A 107 6.34 -13.78 -2.88
C ASP A 107 5.63 -12.63 -2.16
N LEU A 108 5.90 -11.40 -2.62
CA LEU A 108 5.39 -10.19 -2.02
C LEU A 108 4.94 -9.20 -3.10
N VAL A 109 3.77 -8.61 -2.92
CA VAL A 109 3.35 -7.38 -3.61
C VAL A 109 3.37 -6.25 -2.59
N LEU A 110 3.99 -5.14 -2.94
CA LEU A 110 3.97 -3.91 -2.17
C LEU A 110 3.00 -2.92 -2.82
N MET A 111 2.14 -2.30 -2.04
CA MET A 111 1.39 -1.08 -2.39
C MET A 111 1.67 -0.04 -1.29
N CYS A 112 2.38 1.02 -1.63
CA CYS A 112 2.79 2.03 -0.67
C CYS A 112 2.25 3.41 -1.04
N ASN A 113 1.22 3.87 -0.32
CA ASN A 113 0.45 5.08 -0.61
C ASN A 113 -0.17 5.07 -2.01
N VAL A 114 -0.83 3.98 -2.38
CA VAL A 114 -1.37 3.75 -3.72
C VAL A 114 -2.86 3.44 -3.70
N LEU A 115 -3.34 2.65 -2.72
CA LEU A 115 -4.73 2.18 -2.73
C LEU A 115 -5.72 3.34 -2.66
N HIS A 116 -5.41 4.37 -1.88
CA HIS A 116 -6.27 5.55 -1.74
C HIS A 116 -6.39 6.37 -3.05
N GLU A 117 -5.47 6.21 -3.99
CA GLU A 117 -5.53 6.86 -5.30
C GLU A 117 -6.35 6.07 -6.33
N ILE A 118 -6.64 4.79 -6.06
CA ILE A 118 -7.35 3.90 -6.98
C ILE A 118 -8.85 3.99 -6.72
N PRO A 119 -9.68 4.28 -7.73
CA PRO A 119 -11.13 4.26 -7.58
C PRO A 119 -11.64 2.91 -7.07
N HIS A 120 -12.54 2.93 -6.10
CA HIS A 120 -13.03 1.72 -5.43
C HIS A 120 -13.71 0.72 -6.38
N ASN A 121 -14.31 1.17 -7.46
CA ASN A 121 -14.93 0.32 -8.49
C ASN A 121 -13.91 -0.57 -9.23
N ASN A 122 -12.61 -0.25 -9.17
CA ASN A 122 -11.52 -1.04 -9.74
C ASN A 122 -10.96 -2.07 -8.76
N TRP A 123 -11.30 -2.02 -7.46
CA TRP A 123 -10.63 -2.83 -6.44
C TRP A 123 -10.84 -4.33 -6.60
N ILE A 124 -12.06 -4.76 -6.97
CA ILE A 124 -12.34 -6.21 -7.19
C ILE A 124 -11.43 -6.76 -8.29
N SER A 125 -11.35 -6.04 -9.41
CA SER A 125 -10.48 -6.44 -10.53
C SER A 125 -9.00 -6.40 -10.15
N LEU A 126 -8.57 -5.32 -9.51
CA LEU A 126 -7.20 -5.13 -9.06
C LEU A 126 -6.73 -6.28 -8.16
N PHE A 127 -7.44 -6.52 -7.05
CA PHE A 127 -7.03 -7.53 -6.08
C PHE A 127 -7.15 -8.96 -6.63
N THR A 128 -8.09 -9.22 -7.54
CA THR A 128 -8.15 -10.49 -8.27
C THR A 128 -6.91 -10.68 -9.15
N HIS A 129 -6.43 -9.63 -9.81
CA HIS A 129 -5.22 -9.70 -10.61
C HIS A 129 -3.96 -9.87 -9.75
N LEU A 130 -3.85 -9.13 -8.66
CA LEU A 130 -2.72 -9.26 -7.73
C LEU A 130 -2.66 -10.67 -7.10
N GLN A 131 -3.82 -11.24 -6.76
CA GLN A 131 -3.90 -12.60 -6.23
C GLN A 131 -3.35 -13.64 -7.21
N LYS A 132 -3.62 -13.49 -8.51
CA LYS A 132 -3.09 -14.39 -9.54
C LYS A 132 -1.58 -14.31 -9.70
N LEU A 133 -0.99 -13.14 -9.50
CA LEU A 133 0.47 -12.93 -9.55
C LEU A 133 1.18 -13.45 -8.31
N LEU A 134 0.55 -13.39 -7.16
CA LEU A 134 1.10 -13.88 -5.90
C LEU A 134 1.12 -15.40 -5.83
N LYS A 135 2.18 -15.96 -5.27
CA LYS A 135 2.27 -17.37 -4.88
C LYS A 135 1.16 -17.70 -3.88
N GLU A 136 0.90 -19.00 -3.66
CA GLU A 136 -0.15 -19.44 -2.73
C GLU A 136 0.13 -19.00 -1.29
N ASP A 137 1.40 -19.00 -0.89
CA ASP A 137 1.93 -18.48 0.39
C ASP A 137 2.32 -17.01 0.32
N GLY A 138 2.13 -16.36 -0.84
CA GLY A 138 2.47 -14.96 -1.07
C GLY A 138 1.57 -13.99 -0.30
N GLN A 139 2.02 -12.75 -0.18
CA GLN A 139 1.36 -11.73 0.63
C GLN A 139 1.34 -10.37 -0.06
N LEU A 140 0.32 -9.58 0.22
CA LEU A 140 0.27 -8.16 -0.11
C LEU A 140 0.69 -7.35 1.13
N LEU A 141 1.72 -6.52 0.99
CA LEU A 141 2.06 -5.48 1.97
C LEU A 141 1.41 -4.17 1.52
N LEU A 142 0.37 -3.77 2.23
CA LEU A 142 -0.32 -2.51 2.02
C LEU A 142 0.14 -1.50 3.07
N ILE A 143 0.72 -0.40 2.61
CA ILE A 143 1.20 0.69 3.47
C ILE A 143 0.45 1.96 3.09
N GLU A 144 -0.19 2.61 4.05
CA GLU A 144 -0.94 3.85 3.88
C GLU A 144 -0.65 4.84 4.99
N ASP A 145 -0.69 6.13 4.68
CA ASP A 145 -0.62 7.20 5.67
C ASP A 145 -2.02 7.62 6.12
N CYS A 146 -2.23 7.77 7.42
CA CYS A 146 -3.47 8.32 7.98
C CYS A 146 -3.45 9.86 8.12
N LYS A 147 -2.56 10.53 7.41
CA LYS A 147 -2.56 11.98 7.21
C LYS A 147 -2.52 12.27 5.72
N ILE A 148 -3.28 13.27 5.30
CA ILE A 148 -3.26 13.73 3.92
C ILE A 148 -1.96 14.50 3.69
N PRO A 149 -1.08 14.05 2.77
CA PRO A 149 0.12 14.79 2.43
C PRO A 149 -0.18 16.14 1.82
N VAL A 150 0.73 17.08 1.99
CA VAL A 150 0.62 18.39 1.35
C VAL A 150 0.72 18.21 -0.17
N GLY A 151 -0.27 18.72 -0.90
CA GLY A 151 -0.32 18.68 -2.36
C GLY A 151 -1.14 17.54 -2.94
N GLU A 152 -1.58 16.57 -2.14
CA GLU A 152 -2.56 15.59 -2.59
C GLU A 152 -3.95 16.20 -2.73
N LYS A 153 -4.73 15.63 -3.65
CA LYS A 153 -6.11 16.04 -3.91
C LYS A 153 -7.08 14.96 -3.43
N PRO A 154 -7.34 14.89 -2.11
CA PRO A 154 -8.07 13.76 -1.51
C PRO A 154 -9.56 13.69 -1.91
N HIS A 155 -10.08 14.71 -2.60
CA HIS A 155 -11.41 14.72 -3.19
C HIS A 155 -11.46 14.00 -4.55
N GLN A 156 -10.33 13.63 -5.12
CA GLN A 156 -10.25 12.85 -6.36
C GLN A 156 -10.20 11.35 -6.04
N LYS A 157 -10.84 10.53 -6.88
CA LYS A 157 -10.77 9.06 -6.85
C LYS A 157 -11.16 8.37 -5.52
N GLY A 158 -11.90 9.06 -4.67
CA GLY A 158 -12.46 8.49 -3.44
C GLY A 158 -11.59 8.58 -2.19
N PHE A 159 -10.27 8.59 -2.27
CA PHE A 159 -9.30 8.72 -1.17
C PHE A 159 -9.75 8.05 0.14
N LEU A 160 -9.82 6.72 0.13
CA LEU A 160 -10.23 5.91 1.28
C LEU A 160 -9.00 5.29 1.95
N VAL A 161 -8.83 5.53 3.26
CA VAL A 161 -7.75 4.96 4.06
C VAL A 161 -8.34 3.96 5.05
N LEU A 162 -8.02 2.69 4.87
CA LEU A 162 -8.61 1.56 5.60
C LEU A 162 -7.67 1.07 6.69
N ASN A 163 -8.16 0.94 7.91
CA ASN A 163 -7.46 0.30 9.02
C ASN A 163 -7.67 -1.23 9.01
N SER A 164 -7.08 -1.93 9.98
CA SER A 164 -7.14 -3.39 10.10
C SER A 164 -8.57 -3.97 10.15
N ILE A 165 -9.50 -3.26 10.78
CA ILE A 165 -10.91 -3.70 10.87
C ILE A 165 -11.54 -3.64 9.48
N HIS A 166 -11.45 -2.49 8.82
CA HIS A 166 -12.01 -2.28 7.48
C HIS A 166 -11.40 -3.24 6.45
N LEU A 167 -10.08 -3.52 6.52
CA LEU A 167 -9.43 -4.47 5.61
C LEU A 167 -9.88 -5.91 5.87
N LYS A 168 -10.11 -6.30 7.14
CA LYS A 168 -10.66 -7.63 7.43
C LYS A 168 -12.06 -7.79 6.86
N ASP A 169 -12.91 -6.77 6.98
CA ASP A 169 -14.24 -6.78 6.39
C ASP A 169 -14.17 -6.80 4.85
N LEU A 170 -13.32 -5.95 4.26
CA LEU A 170 -13.13 -5.87 2.81
C LEU A 170 -12.77 -7.20 2.18
N PHE A 171 -11.81 -7.93 2.78
CA PHE A 171 -11.29 -9.19 2.25
C PHE A 171 -11.93 -10.43 2.89
N ASN A 172 -12.96 -10.28 3.71
CA ASN A 172 -13.59 -11.38 4.45
C ASN A 172 -12.57 -12.23 5.25
N ILE A 173 -11.63 -11.55 5.94
CA ILE A 173 -10.59 -12.20 6.75
C ILE A 173 -11.16 -12.55 8.11
N PRO A 174 -11.15 -13.84 8.52
CA PRO A 174 -11.60 -14.23 9.84
C PRO A 174 -10.77 -13.57 10.96
N ALA A 175 -11.40 -13.29 12.08
CA ALA A 175 -10.70 -12.73 13.25
C ALA A 175 -9.55 -13.63 13.75
N SER A 176 -9.67 -14.95 13.56
CA SER A 176 -8.67 -15.96 13.96
C SER A 176 -7.49 -16.09 12.98
N GLU A 177 -7.48 -15.36 11.85
CA GLU A 177 -6.40 -15.47 10.86
C GLU A 177 -5.11 -14.82 11.39
N SER A 178 -4.14 -15.67 11.74
CA SER A 178 -2.86 -15.24 12.34
C SER A 178 -1.85 -14.72 11.32
N SER A 179 -2.00 -15.06 10.04
CA SER A 179 -1.10 -14.59 8.98
C SER A 179 -1.48 -13.19 8.43
N PHE A 180 -2.62 -12.64 8.85
CA PHE A 180 -2.91 -11.22 8.70
C PHE A 180 -2.21 -10.44 9.81
N VAL A 181 -1.20 -9.65 9.44
CA VAL A 181 -0.47 -8.81 10.40
C VAL A 181 -0.85 -7.36 10.19
N ALA A 182 -1.17 -6.66 11.27
CA ALA A 182 -1.55 -5.26 11.25
C ALA A 182 -0.60 -4.42 12.12
N ASN A 183 -0.21 -3.28 11.59
CA ASN A 183 0.46 -2.21 12.32
C ASN A 183 -0.31 -0.92 12.06
N ASP A 184 -1.42 -0.74 12.77
CA ASP A 184 -2.24 0.46 12.65
C ASP A 184 -1.53 1.65 13.29
N ALA A 185 -1.61 2.79 12.61
CA ALA A 185 -1.04 4.02 13.12
C ALA A 185 -1.65 4.43 14.46
N ARG A 186 -0.79 4.90 15.34
CA ARG A 186 -1.19 5.51 16.61
C ARG A 186 -1.17 7.02 16.45
N PRO A 187 -2.30 7.70 16.65
CA PRO A 187 -2.42 9.13 16.36
C PRO A 187 -1.59 10.02 17.29
N ASP A 188 -1.13 9.50 18.41
CA ASP A 188 -0.38 10.20 19.46
C ASP A 188 1.14 10.12 19.30
N THR A 189 1.63 9.30 18.37
CA THR A 189 3.07 9.13 18.13
C THR A 189 3.49 9.60 16.74
N GLU A 190 4.56 10.34 16.63
CA GLU A 190 5.29 10.59 15.40
C GLU A 190 6.45 9.54 15.33
N PRO A 191 6.51 8.69 14.34
CA PRO A 191 5.82 8.63 13.04
C PRO A 191 4.54 7.77 13.03
N GLY A 192 3.81 7.70 14.11
CA GLY A 192 2.63 6.81 14.30
C GLY A 192 1.43 7.07 13.37
N ARG A 193 1.61 7.79 12.27
CA ARG A 193 0.58 7.97 11.24
C ARG A 193 0.54 6.86 10.20
N LEU A 194 1.58 6.02 10.16
CA LEU A 194 1.72 4.95 9.18
C LEU A 194 0.85 3.76 9.56
N MET A 195 0.06 3.27 8.61
CA MET A 195 -0.63 1.99 8.69
C MET A 195 0.00 1.01 7.72
N ALA A 196 0.38 -0.16 8.21
CA ALA A 196 0.97 -1.21 7.39
C ALA A 196 0.30 -2.55 7.68
N HIS A 197 -0.17 -3.21 6.63
CA HIS A 197 -0.92 -4.46 6.75
C HIS A 197 -0.33 -5.51 5.81
N LEU A 198 -0.06 -6.68 6.34
CA LEU A 198 0.39 -7.84 5.58
C LEU A 198 -0.82 -8.78 5.39
N ILE A 199 -1.27 -8.90 4.15
CA ILE A 199 -2.52 -9.56 3.78
C ILE A 199 -2.19 -10.84 2.97
N PRO A 200 -2.59 -12.05 3.43
CA PRO A 200 -2.32 -13.28 2.69
C PRO A 200 -3.05 -13.30 1.33
N ALA A 201 -2.37 -13.77 0.28
CA ALA A 201 -2.87 -13.83 -1.09
C ALA A 201 -4.25 -14.52 -1.21
N LYS A 202 -4.48 -15.57 -0.41
CA LYS A 202 -5.74 -16.35 -0.40
C LYS A 202 -7.01 -15.54 -0.10
N TYR A 203 -6.87 -14.31 0.45
CA TYR A 203 -8.00 -13.44 0.77
C TYR A 203 -8.24 -12.34 -0.27
N LEU A 204 -7.28 -12.03 -1.14
CA LEU A 204 -7.41 -10.91 -2.07
C LEU A 204 -8.57 -11.08 -3.06
N ASN A 205 -8.89 -12.30 -3.46
CA ASN A 205 -10.04 -12.59 -4.32
C ASN A 205 -11.37 -12.82 -3.56
N LYS A 206 -11.39 -12.61 -2.25
CA LYS A 206 -12.61 -12.70 -1.43
C LYS A 206 -13.37 -11.39 -1.37
N ILE A 207 -12.81 -10.32 -1.93
CA ILE A 207 -13.47 -9.03 -2.06
C ILE A 207 -14.73 -9.15 -2.93
N THR A 208 -15.82 -8.59 -2.46
CA THR A 208 -17.11 -8.54 -3.14
C THR A 208 -17.74 -7.15 -2.96
N THR A 209 -18.74 -6.81 -3.76
CA THR A 209 -19.51 -5.58 -3.55
C THR A 209 -20.09 -5.50 -2.14
N THR A 210 -20.58 -6.62 -1.60
CA THR A 210 -21.13 -6.68 -0.24
C THR A 210 -20.06 -6.41 0.83
N SER A 211 -18.87 -7.01 0.71
CA SER A 211 -17.77 -6.79 1.67
C SER A 211 -17.19 -5.38 1.56
N MET A 212 -17.13 -4.81 0.36
CA MET A 212 -16.76 -3.41 0.16
C MET A 212 -17.75 -2.47 0.83
N LYS A 213 -19.06 -2.69 0.60
CA LYS A 213 -20.11 -1.90 1.24
C LYS A 213 -19.98 -1.92 2.75
N LYS A 214 -19.80 -3.10 3.35
CA LYS A 214 -19.59 -3.25 4.79
C LYS A 214 -18.36 -2.45 5.26
N ALA A 215 -17.21 -2.62 4.62
CA ALA A 215 -15.99 -1.91 4.98
C ALA A 215 -16.15 -0.38 4.91
N PHE A 216 -16.91 0.13 3.94
CA PHE A 216 -17.16 1.57 3.80
C PHE A 216 -18.20 2.09 4.82
N GLU A 217 -19.20 1.28 5.18
CA GLU A 217 -20.12 1.59 6.27
C GLU A 217 -19.36 1.70 7.60
N ASP A 218 -18.49 0.75 7.90
CA ASP A 218 -17.66 0.75 9.11
C ASP A 218 -16.65 1.92 9.12
N LEU A 219 -16.05 2.26 7.97
CA LEU A 219 -15.21 3.45 7.83
C LEU A 219 -16.00 4.73 8.09
N ARG A 220 -17.21 4.85 7.55
CA ARG A 220 -18.09 6.00 7.78
C ARG A 220 -18.43 6.18 9.26
N GLU A 221 -18.77 5.08 9.95
CA GLU A 221 -19.06 5.09 11.38
C GLU A 221 -17.82 5.46 12.20
N THR A 222 -16.67 4.88 11.86
CA THR A 222 -15.38 5.20 12.46
C THR A 222 -15.04 6.68 12.29
N ALA A 223 -15.24 7.24 11.11
CA ALA A 223 -15.00 8.65 10.84
C ALA A 223 -15.93 9.55 11.66
N MET A 224 -17.23 9.24 11.71
CA MET A 224 -18.19 9.98 12.53
C MET A 224 -17.82 9.97 14.03
N LYS A 225 -17.41 8.83 14.56
CA LYS A 225 -16.95 8.70 15.94
C LYS A 225 -15.73 9.58 16.20
N ASN A 226 -14.69 9.45 15.36
CA ASN A 226 -13.45 10.23 15.51
C ASN A 226 -13.70 11.74 15.40
N ILE A 227 -14.58 12.19 14.51
CA ILE A 227 -14.98 13.60 14.41
C ILE A 227 -15.58 14.09 15.73
N LYS A 228 -16.52 13.33 16.33
CA LYS A 228 -17.13 13.67 17.62
C LYS A 228 -16.10 13.72 18.74
N ASP A 229 -15.21 12.71 18.80
CA ASP A 229 -14.18 12.61 19.83
C ASP A 229 -13.18 13.78 19.75
N ILE A 230 -12.78 14.18 18.55
CA ILE A 230 -11.84 15.30 18.33
C ILE A 230 -12.50 16.64 18.72
N ARG A 231 -13.79 16.82 18.44
CA ARG A 231 -14.51 18.05 18.82
C ARG A 231 -14.61 18.26 20.33
N ASN A 232 -14.42 17.23 21.13
CA ASN A 232 -14.35 17.29 22.59
C ASN A 232 -12.94 17.54 23.13
N LYS A 233 -11.90 17.59 22.25
CA LYS A 233 -10.51 17.88 22.64
C LYS A 233 -10.22 19.37 22.57
N GLU A 234 -9.11 19.76 23.20
CA GLU A 234 -8.60 21.13 23.12
C GLU A 234 -8.36 21.56 21.66
N CYS A 235 -8.62 22.83 21.37
CA CYS A 235 -8.36 23.40 20.06
C CYS A 235 -6.85 23.49 19.83
N SER A 236 -6.35 22.75 18.84
CA SER A 236 -4.96 22.75 18.40
C SER A 236 -4.85 22.54 16.91
N TYR A 237 -3.75 23.00 16.32
CA TYR A 237 -3.47 22.75 14.89
C TYR A 237 -3.46 21.25 14.55
N LYS A 238 -2.85 20.42 15.42
CA LYS A 238 -2.81 18.97 15.27
C LYS A 238 -4.22 18.36 15.26
N ASN A 239 -5.08 18.75 16.20
CA ASN A 239 -6.47 18.29 16.26
C ASN A 239 -7.27 18.78 15.05
N GLY A 240 -7.01 20.00 14.56
CA GLY A 240 -7.62 20.53 13.33
C GLY A 240 -7.28 19.69 12.09
N LEU A 241 -6.03 19.32 11.89
CA LEU A 241 -5.62 18.44 10.79
C LEU A 241 -6.25 17.04 10.88
N THR A 242 -6.28 16.46 12.08
CA THR A 242 -6.90 15.15 12.30
C THR A 242 -8.42 15.20 12.08
N HIS A 243 -9.07 16.29 12.50
CA HIS A 243 -10.48 16.52 12.22
C HIS A 243 -10.76 16.61 10.71
N ALA A 244 -9.93 17.38 9.97
CA ALA A 244 -10.07 17.51 8.53
C ALA A 244 -9.92 16.16 7.81
N PHE A 245 -8.95 15.33 8.21
CA PHE A 245 -8.77 13.98 7.69
C PHE A 245 -10.05 13.13 7.87
N TRP A 246 -10.63 13.10 9.07
CA TRP A 246 -11.82 12.28 9.33
C TRP A 246 -13.07 12.81 8.65
N VAL A 247 -13.23 14.13 8.49
CA VAL A 247 -14.30 14.72 7.67
C VAL A 247 -14.17 14.29 6.22
N GLN A 248 -12.95 14.25 5.69
CA GLN A 248 -12.65 13.75 4.35
C GLN A 248 -13.02 12.27 4.20
N GLN A 249 -12.61 11.42 5.17
CA GLN A 249 -12.95 9.99 5.15
C GLN A 249 -14.48 9.78 5.23
N LEU A 250 -15.18 10.55 6.06
CA LEU A 250 -16.64 10.51 6.15
C LEU A 250 -17.31 10.86 4.81
N ALA A 251 -16.88 11.94 4.18
CA ALA A 251 -17.42 12.40 2.91
C ALA A 251 -17.18 11.36 1.81
N ASN A 252 -15.95 10.88 1.67
CA ASN A 252 -15.57 9.93 0.63
C ASN A 252 -16.27 8.57 0.80
N ALA A 253 -16.31 8.03 2.04
CA ALA A 253 -17.04 6.78 2.30
C ALA A 253 -18.54 6.92 1.98
N THR A 254 -19.14 8.08 2.30
CA THR A 254 -20.54 8.34 2.00
C THR A 254 -20.81 8.40 0.50
N LEU A 255 -19.92 9.08 -0.25
CA LEU A 255 -20.05 9.16 -1.72
C LEU A 255 -19.87 7.78 -2.36
N CYS A 256 -18.84 7.02 -1.99
CA CYS A 256 -18.63 5.67 -2.50
C CYS A 256 -19.83 4.75 -2.23
N LEU A 257 -20.44 4.84 -1.03
CA LEU A 257 -21.65 4.08 -0.70
C LEU A 257 -22.87 4.48 -1.53
N SER A 258 -22.94 5.74 -1.97
CA SER A 258 -24.05 6.21 -2.82
C SER A 258 -23.93 5.76 -4.28
N GLU A 259 -22.73 5.33 -4.71
CA GLU A 259 -22.44 4.84 -6.06
C GLU A 259 -22.56 3.31 -6.16
N MET A 260 -22.73 2.60 -5.06
CA MET A 260 -22.82 1.14 -4.97
C MET A 260 -24.27 0.64 -4.95
#